data_bc62a6fa5f5ae1916e0482471318e05f
#
_entry.id   bc62a6fa5f5ae1916e0482471318e05f
#
_cell.length_a   1.000
_cell.length_b   1.000
_cell.length_c   1.000
_cell.angle_alpha   90.00
_cell.angle_beta   90.00
_cell.angle_gamma   90.00
#
_symmetry.space_group_name_H-M   'P 1'
#
loop_
_entity.id
_entity.type
_entity.pdbx_description
1 polymer ?
#
loop_
_entity_poly.entity_id
_entity_poly.type
_entity_poly.pdbx_seq_one_letter_code
_entity_poly.pdbx_strand_id
1 'polypeptide(L)'
;HLLSRRQRQMCIRDSLHTADSALEFGIDFPSLYKISDTYGSLSEAYLCGAVLCLLVKIASFATSCTKAITELQPELINEIIAYIDEHFTDNISLEDLSIKYHISKSCLNSLFQKKLRISCYQYIRKKRLAESVRLIRAGVPFKQVASQVGFNDYSSFYRAFKNTYKISPAEYLAQKSEDIPIETLD
;
A
#
# COMPACT_ATOMS: atom_id res chain seq x y z
N HIS A 1 14.22 8.00 -14.35
CA HIS A 1 13.94 6.54 -14.45
C HIS A 1 15.03 5.64 -13.85
N LEU A 2 16.27 6.12 -13.70
CA LEU A 2 17.42 5.35 -13.16
C LEU A 2 17.47 5.35 -11.61
N LEU A 3 16.87 6.32 -10.94
CA LEU A 3 16.80 6.42 -9.47
C LEU A 3 15.92 5.34 -8.83
N SER A 4 14.83 4.93 -9.48
CA SER A 4 13.87 3.94 -8.94
C SER A 4 14.45 2.52 -8.82
N ARG A 5 15.39 2.12 -9.67
CA ARG A 5 16.10 0.82 -9.56
C ARG A 5 17.16 0.82 -8.46
N ARG A 6 17.85 1.97 -8.25
CA ARG A 6 18.84 2.11 -7.17
C ARG A 6 18.20 2.11 -5.78
N GLN A 7 17.05 2.75 -5.61
CA GLN A 7 16.36 2.78 -4.31
C GLN A 7 15.80 1.40 -3.90
N ARG A 8 15.30 0.58 -4.83
CA ARG A 8 14.88 -0.80 -4.53
C ARG A 8 16.06 -1.71 -4.14
N GLN A 9 17.25 -1.46 -4.68
CA GLN A 9 18.46 -2.15 -4.27
C GLN A 9 19.02 -1.63 -2.94
N MET A 10 18.82 -0.34 -2.61
CA MET A 10 19.25 0.22 -1.33
C MET A 10 18.53 -0.39 -0.14
N CYS A 11 17.20 -0.53 -0.14
CA CYS A 11 16.48 -1.14 1.00
C CYS A 11 16.89 -2.59 1.32
N ILE A 12 17.31 -3.37 0.31
CA ILE A 12 17.80 -4.74 0.54
C ILE A 12 19.31 -4.74 0.79
N ARG A 13 20.04 -3.82 0.14
CA ARG A 13 21.50 -3.77 0.17
C ARG A 13 22.06 -3.10 1.41
N ASP A 14 21.40 -2.06 1.93
CA ASP A 14 21.84 -1.38 3.16
C ASP A 14 21.53 -2.20 4.41
N SER A 15 20.52 -3.09 4.37
CA SER A 15 20.30 -4.09 5.44
C SER A 15 21.30 -5.25 5.41
N LEU A 16 22.05 -5.41 4.31
CA LEU A 16 23.03 -6.49 4.14
C LEU A 16 24.49 -6.00 4.13
N HIS A 17 24.73 -4.69 4.21
CA HIS A 17 26.06 -4.11 3.93
C HIS A 17 26.84 -3.58 5.13
N THR A 18 26.39 -3.82 6.36
CA THR A 18 27.29 -3.66 7.49
C THR A 18 27.88 -5.02 7.83
N ALA A 19 29.22 -5.13 7.77
CA ALA A 19 29.95 -6.31 8.26
C ALA A 19 29.58 -6.69 9.69
N ASP A 20 29.01 -5.75 10.44
CA ASP A 20 28.46 -5.91 11.79
C ASP A 20 27.16 -6.74 11.81
N SER A 21 26.31 -6.68 10.76
CA SER A 21 25.07 -7.47 10.72
C SER A 21 25.32 -8.97 10.54
N ALA A 22 26.39 -9.37 9.88
CA ALA A 22 26.79 -10.77 9.78
C ALA A 22 27.23 -11.35 11.14
N LEU A 23 27.86 -10.52 11.99
CA LEU A 23 28.19 -10.85 13.37
C LEU A 23 26.97 -10.95 14.29
N GLU A 24 25.93 -10.14 14.06
CA GLU A 24 24.65 -10.24 14.79
C GLU A 24 23.94 -11.56 14.53
N PHE A 25 24.08 -12.16 13.34
CA PHE A 25 23.55 -13.50 13.06
C PHE A 25 24.38 -14.62 13.66
N GLY A 26 25.57 -14.32 14.22
CA GLY A 26 26.43 -15.29 14.92
C GLY A 26 26.89 -16.43 14.03
N ILE A 27 27.03 -16.20 12.72
CA ILE A 27 27.55 -17.16 11.75
C ILE A 27 28.81 -16.58 11.13
N ASP A 28 29.94 -17.16 11.51
CA ASP A 28 31.21 -16.87 10.87
C ASP A 28 31.36 -17.72 9.61
N PHE A 29 31.01 -17.15 8.45
CA PHE A 29 31.12 -17.82 7.15
C PHE A 29 32.53 -18.32 6.82
N PRO A 30 33.64 -17.63 7.14
CA PRO A 30 34.99 -18.16 7.00
C PRO A 30 35.24 -19.47 7.82
N SER A 31 34.66 -19.58 9.01
CA SER A 31 34.78 -20.78 9.82
C SER A 31 34.02 -21.98 9.25
N LEU A 32 32.89 -21.73 8.54
CA LEU A 32 32.13 -22.79 7.86
C LEU A 32 32.95 -23.49 6.77
N TYR A 33 33.85 -22.78 6.10
CA TYR A 33 34.69 -23.35 5.03
C TYR A 33 35.75 -24.31 5.57
N LYS A 34 36.21 -24.11 6.83
CA LYS A 34 37.21 -24.97 7.48
C LYS A 34 36.62 -26.24 8.13
N ILE A 35 35.31 -26.33 8.23
CA ILE A 35 34.60 -27.41 8.92
C ILE A 35 34.75 -28.76 8.20
N SER A 36 34.82 -28.74 6.86
CA SER A 36 35.07 -29.93 6.04
C SER A 36 36.34 -30.66 6.44
N ASP A 37 37.39 -29.90 6.73
CA ASP A 37 38.71 -30.47 7.09
C ASP A 37 38.76 -30.95 8.55
N THR A 38 37.89 -30.38 9.42
CA THR A 38 37.93 -30.64 10.87
C THR A 38 37.01 -31.80 11.31
N TYR A 39 35.86 -31.95 10.67
CA TYR A 39 34.79 -32.86 11.15
C TYR A 39 34.46 -34.02 10.20
N GLY A 40 35.11 -34.15 9.05
CA GLY A 40 34.94 -35.29 8.14
C GLY A 40 33.48 -35.61 7.84
N SER A 41 33.05 -36.84 8.18
CA SER A 41 31.67 -37.31 7.91
C SER A 41 30.55 -36.56 8.69
N LEU A 42 30.89 -35.80 9.73
CA LEU A 42 29.94 -34.98 10.50
C LEU A 42 29.76 -33.56 9.93
N SER A 43 30.56 -33.21 8.93
CA SER A 43 30.50 -31.86 8.31
C SER A 43 29.13 -31.54 7.70
N GLU A 44 28.46 -32.52 7.08
CA GLU A 44 27.11 -32.32 6.50
C GLU A 44 26.06 -32.09 7.59
N ALA A 45 26.09 -32.82 8.68
CA ALA A 45 25.16 -32.61 9.80
C ALA A 45 25.34 -31.22 10.44
N TYR A 46 26.61 -30.79 10.58
CA TYR A 46 26.91 -29.46 11.11
C TYR A 46 26.42 -28.33 10.16
N LEU A 47 26.66 -28.46 8.84
CA LEU A 47 26.19 -27.50 7.85
C LEU A 47 24.66 -27.44 7.82
N CYS A 48 23.97 -28.59 7.87
CA CYS A 48 22.50 -28.59 7.97
C CYS A 48 22.02 -27.88 9.23
N GLY A 49 22.65 -28.10 10.37
CA GLY A 49 22.34 -27.41 11.63
C GLY A 49 22.55 -25.88 11.53
N ALA A 50 23.66 -25.46 10.95
CA ALA A 50 23.96 -24.04 10.74
C ALA A 50 22.94 -23.35 9.81
N VAL A 51 22.54 -24.01 8.72
CA VAL A 51 21.51 -23.51 7.79
C VAL A 51 20.15 -23.41 8.48
N LEU A 52 19.77 -24.44 9.27
CA LEU A 52 18.51 -24.38 10.03
C LEU A 52 18.51 -23.24 11.05
N CYS A 53 19.61 -23.04 11.78
CA CYS A 53 19.76 -21.91 12.70
C CYS A 53 19.63 -20.56 11.97
N LEU A 54 20.22 -20.43 10.79
CA LEU A 54 20.11 -19.24 9.96
C LEU A 54 18.66 -18.98 9.53
N LEU A 55 17.96 -20.01 9.05
CA LEU A 55 16.56 -19.91 8.65
C LEU A 55 15.65 -19.49 9.82
N VAL A 56 15.89 -20.06 11.02
CA VAL A 56 15.14 -19.67 12.24
C VAL A 56 15.40 -18.19 12.57
N LYS A 57 16.65 -17.72 12.49
CA LYS A 57 16.99 -16.32 12.76
C LYS A 57 16.37 -15.38 11.74
N ILE A 58 16.41 -15.72 10.44
CA ILE A 58 15.73 -14.94 9.38
C ILE A 58 14.22 -14.90 9.62
N ALA A 59 13.61 -16.04 9.96
CA ALA A 59 12.19 -16.10 10.28
C ALA A 59 11.82 -15.25 11.51
N SER A 60 12.63 -15.28 12.55
CA SER A 60 12.45 -14.48 13.77
C SER A 60 12.59 -12.97 13.48
N PHE A 61 13.57 -12.60 12.66
CA PHE A 61 13.76 -11.22 12.22
C PHE A 61 12.58 -10.73 11.37
N ALA A 62 12.12 -11.55 10.41
CA ALA A 62 10.96 -11.24 9.59
C ALA A 62 9.69 -11.07 10.44
N THR A 63 9.47 -11.90 11.45
CA THR A 63 8.35 -11.78 12.40
C THR A 63 8.45 -10.52 13.26
N SER A 64 9.63 -10.15 13.71
CA SER A 64 9.86 -8.91 14.48
C SER A 64 9.62 -7.67 13.64
N CYS A 65 10.10 -7.64 12.39
CA CYS A 65 9.80 -6.57 11.45
C CYS A 65 8.30 -6.46 11.15
N THR A 66 7.62 -7.59 10.98
CA THR A 66 6.17 -7.62 10.73
C THR A 66 5.40 -7.10 11.93
N LYS A 67 5.84 -7.40 13.15
CA LYS A 67 5.22 -6.92 14.39
C LYS A 67 5.40 -5.42 14.59
N ALA A 68 6.61 -4.89 14.35
CA ALA A 68 6.88 -3.45 14.41
C ALA A 68 6.06 -2.67 13.37
N ILE A 69 5.94 -3.18 12.14
CA ILE A 69 5.07 -2.61 11.11
C ILE A 69 3.60 -2.68 11.55
N THR A 70 3.18 -3.73 12.26
CA THR A 70 1.80 -3.88 12.72
C THR A 70 1.44 -2.90 13.83
N GLU A 71 2.38 -2.52 14.68
CA GLU A 71 2.18 -1.53 15.75
C GLU A 71 2.10 -0.08 15.22
N LEU A 72 2.85 0.25 14.17
CA LEU A 72 2.80 1.56 13.49
C LEU A 72 1.63 1.73 12.50
N GLN A 73 0.92 0.64 12.20
CA GLN A 73 -0.15 0.64 11.18
C GLN A 73 -1.33 1.59 11.44
N PRO A 74 -1.81 1.80 12.71
CA PRO A 74 -2.96 2.66 12.95
C PRO A 74 -2.67 4.14 12.67
N GLU A 75 -1.48 4.60 12.96
CA GLU A 75 -1.06 6.00 12.73
C GLU A 75 -0.79 6.24 11.25
N LEU A 76 -0.02 5.37 10.62
CA LEU A 76 0.31 5.45 9.20
C LEU A 76 -0.94 5.46 8.31
N ILE A 77 -1.89 4.57 8.55
CA ILE A 77 -3.12 4.55 7.74
C ILE A 77 -3.97 5.80 7.94
N ASN A 78 -3.99 6.39 9.15
CA ASN A 78 -4.70 7.63 9.41
C ASN A 78 -4.07 8.79 8.64
N GLU A 79 -2.73 8.86 8.62
CA GLU A 79 -1.98 9.87 7.88
C GLU A 79 -2.23 9.74 6.36
N ILE A 80 -2.21 8.52 5.83
CA ILE A 80 -2.50 8.28 4.40
C ILE A 80 -3.94 8.68 4.07
N ILE A 81 -4.91 8.37 4.93
CA ILE A 81 -6.32 8.75 4.75
C ILE A 81 -6.44 10.28 4.75
N ALA A 82 -5.85 10.96 5.72
CA ALA A 82 -5.88 12.42 5.80
C ALA A 82 -5.29 13.06 4.53
N TYR A 83 -4.14 12.55 4.08
CA TYR A 83 -3.53 13.02 2.84
C TYR A 83 -4.43 12.82 1.61
N ILE A 84 -5.07 11.66 1.49
CA ILE A 84 -6.02 11.40 0.39
C ILE A 84 -7.22 12.35 0.50
N ASP A 85 -7.74 12.61 1.69
CA ASP A 85 -8.88 13.49 1.92
C ASP A 85 -8.60 14.96 1.56
N GLU A 86 -7.36 15.38 1.61
CA GLU A 86 -6.93 16.72 1.18
C GLU A 86 -6.66 16.79 -0.33
N HIS A 87 -6.24 15.68 -0.95
CA HIS A 87 -5.69 15.70 -2.33
C HIS A 87 -6.45 14.79 -3.30
N PHE A 88 -7.62 14.24 -2.95
CA PHE A 88 -8.35 13.28 -3.81
C PHE A 88 -8.74 13.82 -5.19
N THR A 89 -8.84 15.14 -5.33
CA THR A 89 -9.10 15.80 -6.61
C THR A 89 -7.88 15.84 -7.53
N ASP A 90 -6.68 15.71 -6.96
CA ASP A 90 -5.43 15.71 -7.69
C ASP A 90 -5.22 14.36 -8.41
N ASN A 91 -4.28 14.31 -9.35
CA ASN A 91 -3.96 13.07 -10.05
C ASN A 91 -3.11 12.13 -9.16
N ILE A 92 -3.67 11.72 -8.02
CA ILE A 92 -3.00 10.79 -7.09
C ILE A 92 -3.05 9.37 -7.65
N SER A 93 -1.89 8.75 -7.81
CA SER A 93 -1.75 7.33 -8.12
C SER A 93 -1.34 6.52 -6.89
N LEU A 94 -1.60 5.19 -6.92
CA LEU A 94 -1.08 4.27 -5.91
C LEU A 94 0.46 4.22 -5.89
N GLU A 95 1.10 4.57 -7.01
CA GLU A 95 2.55 4.68 -7.12
C GLU A 95 3.07 5.85 -6.27
N ASP A 96 2.43 7.03 -6.42
CA ASP A 96 2.83 8.24 -5.69
C ASP A 96 2.69 8.04 -4.17
N LEU A 97 1.59 7.43 -3.73
CA LEU A 97 1.39 7.07 -2.31
C LEU A 97 2.43 6.06 -1.82
N SER A 98 2.74 5.07 -2.64
CA SER A 98 3.76 4.04 -2.35
C SER A 98 5.15 4.66 -2.15
N ILE A 99 5.51 5.62 -3.00
CA ILE A 99 6.78 6.35 -2.93
C ILE A 99 6.79 7.29 -1.72
N LYS A 100 5.72 8.07 -1.53
CA LYS A 100 5.61 9.06 -0.46
C LYS A 100 5.74 8.43 0.94
N TYR A 101 5.07 7.31 1.15
CA TYR A 101 5.04 6.63 2.46
C TYR A 101 6.01 5.47 2.59
N HIS A 102 6.89 5.27 1.60
CA HIS A 102 7.91 4.21 1.58
C HIS A 102 7.34 2.79 1.80
N ILE A 103 6.14 2.51 1.34
CA ILE A 103 5.47 1.22 1.44
C ILE A 103 5.14 0.65 0.06
N SER A 104 5.05 -0.68 -0.06
CA SER A 104 4.62 -1.29 -1.31
C SER A 104 3.12 -1.08 -1.57
N LYS A 105 2.70 -1.10 -2.84
CA LYS A 105 1.27 -1.05 -3.22
C LYS A 105 0.45 -2.17 -2.57
N SER A 106 1.06 -3.35 -2.38
CA SER A 106 0.43 -4.48 -1.68
C SER A 106 0.21 -4.16 -0.20
N CYS A 107 1.21 -3.58 0.46
CA CYS A 107 1.11 -3.14 1.85
C CYS A 107 0.03 -2.06 1.99
N LEU A 108 0.04 -1.04 1.12
CA LEU A 108 -0.97 0.02 1.09
C LEU A 108 -2.39 -0.56 0.99
N ASN A 109 -2.64 -1.46 0.03
CA ASN A 109 -3.94 -2.11 -0.10
C ASN A 109 -4.31 -2.96 1.12
N SER A 110 -3.35 -3.67 1.73
CA SER A 110 -3.59 -4.45 2.94
C SER A 110 -4.01 -3.58 4.12
N LEU A 111 -3.40 -2.40 4.28
CA LEU A 111 -3.79 -1.41 5.30
C LEU A 111 -5.24 -0.96 5.14
N PHE A 112 -5.62 -0.58 3.91
CA PHE A 112 -7.00 -0.17 3.60
C PHE A 112 -7.99 -1.31 3.78
N GLN A 113 -7.66 -2.53 3.34
CA GLN A 113 -8.51 -3.71 3.53
C GLN A 113 -8.74 -4.03 5.02
N LYS A 114 -7.69 -3.94 5.84
CA LYS A 114 -7.81 -4.18 7.29
C LYS A 114 -8.71 -3.16 7.97
N LYS A 115 -8.51 -1.86 7.67
CA LYS A 115 -9.20 -0.76 8.35
C LYS A 115 -10.58 -0.47 7.79
N LEU A 116 -10.72 -0.42 6.45
CA LEU A 116 -11.91 0.07 5.76
C LEU A 116 -12.61 -0.99 4.92
N ARG A 117 -12.09 -2.22 4.83
CA ARG A 117 -12.61 -3.33 4.03
C ARG A 117 -12.72 -3.04 2.53
N ILE A 118 -12.03 -2.01 2.05
CA ILE A 118 -11.96 -1.62 0.63
C ILE A 118 -10.50 -1.40 0.22
N SER A 119 -10.20 -1.38 -1.09
CA SER A 119 -8.87 -1.04 -1.57
C SER A 119 -8.63 0.48 -1.49
N CYS A 120 -7.35 0.89 -1.45
CA CYS A 120 -6.97 2.31 -1.49
C CYS A 120 -7.56 3.02 -2.72
N TYR A 121 -7.50 2.39 -3.90
CA TYR A 121 -8.12 2.92 -5.13
C TYR A 121 -9.64 3.12 -4.99
N GLN A 122 -10.34 2.15 -4.39
CA GLN A 122 -11.78 2.27 -4.13
C GLN A 122 -12.09 3.41 -3.16
N TYR A 123 -11.23 3.63 -2.15
CA TYR A 123 -11.39 4.75 -1.23
C TYR A 123 -11.29 6.09 -1.95
N ILE A 124 -10.23 6.33 -2.74
CA ILE A 124 -10.07 7.56 -3.53
C ILE A 124 -11.28 7.77 -4.45
N ARG A 125 -11.70 6.72 -5.14
CA ARG A 125 -12.85 6.77 -6.05
C ARG A 125 -14.15 7.11 -5.33
N LYS A 126 -14.41 6.56 -4.15
CA LYS A 126 -15.58 6.89 -3.33
C LYS A 126 -15.58 8.35 -2.92
N LYS A 127 -14.44 8.90 -2.49
CA LYS A 127 -14.30 10.33 -2.15
C LYS A 127 -14.60 11.24 -3.34
N ARG A 128 -14.03 10.94 -4.51
CA ARG A 128 -14.31 11.68 -5.76
C ARG A 128 -15.79 11.67 -6.12
N LEU A 129 -16.44 10.53 -5.99
CA LEU A 129 -17.87 10.38 -6.28
C LEU A 129 -18.74 11.13 -5.27
N ALA A 130 -18.39 11.10 -3.99
CA ALA A 130 -19.12 11.86 -2.96
C ALA A 130 -19.05 13.37 -3.25
N GLU A 131 -17.88 13.90 -3.60
CA GLU A 131 -17.71 15.32 -3.97
C GLU A 131 -18.44 15.64 -5.28
N SER A 132 -18.48 14.70 -6.24
CA SER A 132 -19.21 14.91 -7.49
C SER A 132 -20.70 15.12 -7.26
N VAL A 133 -21.29 14.46 -6.29
CA VAL A 133 -22.70 14.65 -5.89
C VAL A 133 -22.94 16.09 -5.42
N ARG A 134 -22.03 16.66 -4.63
CA ARG A 134 -22.11 18.04 -4.17
C ARG A 134 -22.07 19.02 -5.32
N LEU A 135 -21.15 18.82 -6.27
CA LEU A 135 -21.01 19.67 -7.45
C LEU A 135 -22.21 19.54 -8.41
N ILE A 136 -22.73 18.35 -8.62
CA ILE A 136 -23.93 18.10 -9.43
C ILE A 136 -25.13 18.84 -8.83
N ARG A 137 -25.31 18.76 -7.52
CA ARG A 137 -26.38 19.49 -6.81
C ARG A 137 -26.22 21.02 -6.91
N ALA A 138 -24.99 21.51 -7.00
CA ALA A 138 -24.68 22.91 -7.22
C ALA A 138 -24.92 23.36 -8.67
N GLY A 139 -25.32 22.46 -9.59
CA GLY A 139 -25.59 22.78 -11.00
C GLY A 139 -24.35 22.85 -11.88
N VAL A 140 -23.20 22.33 -11.43
CA VAL A 140 -21.99 22.31 -12.26
C VAL A 140 -22.18 21.34 -13.43
N PRO A 141 -21.80 21.71 -14.68
CA PRO A 141 -21.90 20.83 -15.84
C PRO A 141 -21.12 19.51 -15.65
N PHE A 142 -21.72 18.37 -15.99
CA PHE A 142 -21.16 17.03 -15.72
C PHE A 142 -19.73 16.81 -16.22
N LYS A 143 -19.36 17.40 -17.38
CA LYS A 143 -17.97 17.32 -17.88
C LYS A 143 -16.99 18.04 -16.95
N GLN A 144 -17.41 19.20 -16.42
CA GLN A 144 -16.60 19.96 -15.47
C GLN A 144 -16.53 19.24 -14.12
N VAL A 145 -17.65 18.66 -13.66
CA VAL A 145 -17.65 17.81 -12.45
C VAL A 145 -16.59 16.72 -12.56
N ALA A 146 -16.57 15.96 -13.66
CA ALA A 146 -15.61 14.87 -13.85
C ALA A 146 -14.15 15.33 -13.70
N SER A 147 -13.79 16.47 -14.33
CA SER A 147 -12.42 17.00 -14.23
C SER A 147 -12.12 17.58 -12.84
N GLN A 148 -13.05 18.28 -12.21
CA GLN A 148 -12.85 18.88 -10.90
C GLN A 148 -12.67 17.85 -9.78
N VAL A 149 -13.32 16.69 -9.89
CA VAL A 149 -13.16 15.62 -8.90
C VAL A 149 -12.03 14.63 -9.23
N GLY A 150 -11.19 14.92 -10.23
CA GLY A 150 -9.97 14.18 -10.54
C GLY A 150 -10.16 12.94 -11.42
N PHE A 151 -11.26 12.83 -12.21
CA PHE A 151 -11.35 11.80 -13.25
C PHE A 151 -10.70 12.28 -14.54
N ASN A 152 -9.93 11.42 -15.21
CA ASN A 152 -9.23 11.73 -16.45
C ASN A 152 -10.19 12.01 -17.61
N ASP A 153 -11.36 11.37 -17.62
CA ASP A 153 -12.38 11.52 -18.66
C ASP A 153 -13.80 11.34 -18.11
N TYR A 154 -14.76 11.91 -18.83
CA TYR A 154 -16.17 11.82 -18.46
C TYR A 154 -16.72 10.39 -18.50
N SER A 155 -16.25 9.55 -19.40
CA SER A 155 -16.74 8.17 -19.54
C SER A 155 -16.36 7.31 -18.33
N SER A 156 -15.15 7.50 -17.81
CA SER A 156 -14.67 6.86 -16.57
C SER A 156 -15.48 7.34 -15.36
N PHE A 157 -15.73 8.64 -15.25
CA PHE A 157 -16.59 9.20 -14.23
C PHE A 157 -18.01 8.63 -14.31
N TYR A 158 -18.64 8.67 -15.49
CA TYR A 158 -20.01 8.20 -15.71
C TYR A 158 -20.17 6.73 -15.29
N ARG A 159 -19.25 5.86 -15.74
CA ARG A 159 -19.25 4.44 -15.36
C ARG A 159 -19.09 4.26 -13.86
N ALA A 160 -18.17 5.02 -13.25
CA ALA A 160 -17.94 4.98 -11.83
C ALA A 160 -19.18 5.39 -11.03
N PHE A 161 -19.82 6.49 -11.44
CA PHE A 161 -21.01 7.03 -10.81
C PHE A 161 -22.20 6.04 -10.92
N LYS A 162 -22.49 5.58 -12.14
CA LYS A 162 -23.58 4.61 -12.38
C LYS A 162 -23.37 3.29 -11.65
N ASN A 163 -22.15 2.80 -11.56
CA ASN A 163 -21.85 1.57 -10.80
C ASN A 163 -22.09 1.74 -9.30
N THR A 164 -21.80 2.93 -8.75
CA THR A 164 -21.93 3.22 -7.32
C THR A 164 -23.37 3.57 -6.94
N TYR A 165 -23.98 4.50 -7.64
CA TYR A 165 -25.32 5.02 -7.31
C TYR A 165 -26.47 4.33 -8.06
N LYS A 166 -26.16 3.40 -9.00
CA LYS A 166 -27.11 2.63 -9.83
C LYS A 166 -27.93 3.46 -10.83
N ILE A 167 -27.78 4.76 -10.81
CA ILE A 167 -28.42 5.73 -11.72
C ILE A 167 -27.36 6.62 -12.38
N SER A 168 -27.73 7.29 -13.47
CA SER A 168 -26.83 8.22 -14.15
C SER A 168 -26.73 9.55 -13.39
N PRO A 169 -25.66 10.35 -13.62
CA PRO A 169 -25.57 11.71 -13.05
C PRO A 169 -26.75 12.61 -13.40
N ALA A 170 -27.33 12.47 -14.59
CA ALA A 170 -28.49 13.22 -15.03
C ALA A 170 -29.76 12.80 -14.29
N GLU A 171 -30.01 11.50 -14.16
CA GLU A 171 -31.12 10.96 -13.38
C GLU A 171 -30.99 11.34 -11.91
N TYR A 172 -29.77 11.33 -11.35
CA TYR A 172 -29.51 11.74 -9.99
C TYR A 172 -29.91 13.22 -9.75
N LEU A 173 -29.61 14.10 -10.73
CA LEU A 173 -30.00 15.50 -10.66
C LEU A 173 -31.51 15.68 -10.77
N ALA A 174 -32.16 14.91 -11.64
CA ALA A 174 -33.62 14.96 -11.84
C ALA A 174 -34.41 14.50 -10.59
N GLN A 175 -33.89 13.52 -9.86
CA GLN A 175 -34.47 13.03 -8.60
C GLN A 175 -34.29 13.99 -7.42
N LYS A 176 -33.67 15.17 -7.62
CA LYS A 176 -33.45 16.20 -6.59
C LYS A 176 -34.74 16.73 -5.93
N SER A 177 -35.92 16.41 -6.45
CA SER A 177 -37.21 16.79 -5.89
C SER A 177 -37.71 15.86 -4.78
N GLU A 178 -37.09 14.70 -4.60
CA GLU A 178 -37.47 13.73 -3.57
C GLU A 178 -36.20 13.33 -2.78
N ASP A 179 -36.20 13.65 -1.49
CA ASP A 179 -35.09 13.44 -0.56
C ASP A 179 -34.53 11.99 -0.62
N ILE A 180 -33.35 11.81 -1.21
CA ILE A 180 -32.58 10.58 -1.05
C ILE A 180 -31.55 10.83 0.05
N PRO A 181 -31.60 10.10 1.18
CA PRO A 181 -30.64 10.24 2.27
C PRO A 181 -29.22 9.85 1.83
N ILE A 182 -28.23 10.56 2.36
CA ILE A 182 -26.79 10.34 2.13
C ILE A 182 -26.27 9.05 2.83
N GLU A 183 -27.16 8.16 3.24
CA GLU A 183 -26.90 7.03 4.17
C GLU A 183 -26.34 5.75 3.56
N THR A 184 -25.61 5.77 2.45
CA THR A 184 -24.98 4.54 1.92
C THR A 184 -23.46 4.62 1.79
N LEU A 185 -22.79 5.19 2.79
CA LEU A 185 -21.31 5.20 2.87
C LEU A 185 -20.78 4.49 4.13
N ASP A 186 -21.56 3.55 4.72
CA ASP A 186 -21.04 2.61 5.74
C ASP A 186 -20.49 1.32 5.11
#